data_88d5c80826cb28e988df14ea025dadd3
#
_entry.id   88d5c80826cb28e988df14ea025dadd3
#
_cell.length_a   1.000
_cell.length_b   1.000
_cell.length_c   1.000
_cell.angle_alpha   90.00
_cell.angle_beta   90.00
_cell.angle_gamma   90.00
#
_symmetry.space_group_name_H-M   'P 1'
#
loop_
_entity.id
_entity.type
_entity.pdbx_description
1 polymer ?
#
loop_
_entity_poly.entity_id
_entity_poly.type
_entity_poly.pdbx_seq_one_letter_code
_entity_poly.pdbx_strand_id
1 'polypeptide(L)'
;QMCIRDRYRLCLQYEYIGSGEQGNKILKRDLEEFNKELPMGYTAQSERESWGWGKKDNKQYLLLLVVIAIIFFTTSILFNSLKQPLAIIFIIPVSYIGVFLTFYWFKLNFDQGGFASFVLLCGITVNASIYILNEYNAIRRRHPRMSALRAYTKAWNAKILPIFLTVVSTILGFIPFMVGTDKEAFWFPLAAGTIGGLVMSIIGIFFFLPVFVLKKRVGKR
;
A
#
# COMPACT_ATOMS: atom_id res chain seq x y z
N GLN A 1 -28.22 2.95 41.33
CA GLN A 1 -27.17 1.91 41.10
C GLN A 1 -26.06 2.56 40.30
N MET A 2 -25.03 3.04 41.00
CA MET A 2 -23.78 3.49 40.35
C MET A 2 -22.97 2.25 40.01
N CYS A 3 -22.83 1.96 38.73
CA CYS A 3 -21.86 0.99 38.24
C CYS A 3 -20.48 1.64 38.22
N ILE A 4 -19.75 1.54 39.32
CA ILE A 4 -18.32 1.88 39.37
C ILE A 4 -17.61 0.76 38.64
N ARG A 5 -17.25 1.00 37.38
CA ARG A 5 -16.47 0.09 36.53
C ARG A 5 -15.05 0.67 36.31
N ASP A 6 -14.45 1.10 37.41
CA ASP A 6 -13.06 1.55 37.38
C ASP A 6 -12.15 0.37 37.73
N ARG A 7 -11.80 -0.37 36.69
CA ARG A 7 -10.67 -1.29 36.75
C ARG A 7 -9.43 -0.50 36.38
N TYR A 8 -8.56 -0.23 37.34
CA TYR A 8 -7.23 0.26 37.03
C TYR A 8 -6.50 -0.83 36.24
N ARG A 9 -6.11 -0.51 35.02
CA ARG A 9 -5.32 -1.40 34.17
C ARG A 9 -3.93 -0.83 34.06
N LEU A 10 -2.93 -1.58 34.52
CA LEU A 10 -1.54 -1.31 34.22
C LEU A 10 -1.19 -2.10 32.96
N CYS A 11 -0.78 -1.40 31.90
CA CYS A 11 -0.41 -2.01 30.62
C CYS A 11 1.11 -1.93 30.48
N LEU A 12 1.76 -3.08 30.36
CA LEU A 12 3.17 -3.20 30.00
C LEU A 12 3.24 -3.55 28.52
N GLN A 13 3.82 -2.67 27.74
CA GLN A 13 4.05 -2.89 26.32
C GLN A 13 5.54 -3.12 26.08
N TYR A 14 5.88 -4.22 25.40
CA TYR A 14 7.25 -4.51 24.98
C TYR A 14 7.27 -5.11 23.60
N GLU A 15 8.34 -4.84 22.86
CA GLU A 15 8.57 -5.43 21.54
C GLU A 15 9.41 -6.71 21.68
N TYR A 16 8.94 -7.78 21.03
CA TYR A 16 9.69 -9.02 20.93
C TYR A 16 10.33 -9.14 19.54
N ILE A 17 11.66 -9.18 19.51
CA ILE A 17 12.44 -9.36 18.27
C ILE A 17 12.68 -10.86 18.07
N GLY A 18 11.82 -11.52 17.30
CA GLY A 18 11.93 -12.94 17.02
C GLY A 18 10.71 -13.51 16.31
N SER A 19 10.66 -14.84 16.17
CA SER A 19 9.50 -15.51 15.55
C SER A 19 8.27 -15.37 16.45
N GLY A 20 7.15 -14.93 15.89
CA GLY A 20 5.90 -14.70 16.64
C GLY A 20 5.35 -15.95 17.35
N GLU A 21 5.71 -17.15 16.87
CA GLU A 21 5.34 -18.41 17.51
C GLU A 21 6.12 -18.67 18.81
N GLN A 22 7.41 -18.35 18.80
CA GLN A 22 8.27 -18.47 19.98
C GLN A 22 7.90 -17.41 21.02
N GLY A 23 7.66 -16.16 20.60
CA GLY A 23 7.19 -15.08 21.47
C GLY A 23 5.88 -15.43 22.17
N ASN A 24 4.94 -16.07 21.46
CA ASN A 24 3.67 -16.52 22.06
C ASN A 24 3.83 -17.64 23.08
N LYS A 25 4.80 -18.54 22.90
CA LYS A 25 5.09 -19.63 23.86
C LYS A 25 5.74 -19.06 25.12
N ILE A 26 6.68 -18.14 24.96
CA ILE A 26 7.34 -17.46 26.08
C ILE A 26 6.32 -16.65 26.87
N LEU A 27 5.52 -15.82 26.19
CA LEU A 27 4.49 -15.00 26.83
C LEU A 27 3.49 -15.82 27.65
N LYS A 28 3.02 -16.96 27.13
CA LYS A 28 2.11 -17.83 27.86
C LYS A 28 2.75 -18.40 29.13
N ARG A 29 3.98 -18.88 29.02
CA ARG A 29 4.72 -19.43 30.16
C ARG A 29 4.94 -18.38 31.25
N ASP A 30 5.41 -17.20 30.82
CA ASP A 30 5.71 -16.10 31.74
C ASP A 30 4.42 -15.56 32.40
N LEU A 31 3.28 -15.52 31.68
CA LEU A 31 1.99 -15.17 32.26
C LEU A 31 1.48 -16.20 33.27
N GLU A 32 1.70 -17.49 33.03
CA GLU A 32 1.30 -18.55 33.96
C GLU A 32 2.15 -18.48 35.25
N GLU A 33 3.44 -18.18 35.11
CA GLU A 33 4.36 -18.03 36.25
C GLU A 33 4.05 -16.77 37.04
N PHE A 34 3.83 -15.64 36.35
CA PHE A 34 3.49 -14.37 36.96
C PHE A 34 2.13 -14.38 37.70
N ASN A 35 1.12 -15.05 37.16
CA ASN A 35 -0.17 -15.21 37.81
C ASN A 35 -0.14 -16.02 39.09
N LYS A 36 0.89 -16.86 39.32
CA LYS A 36 1.08 -17.59 40.56
C LYS A 36 1.65 -16.71 41.68
N GLU A 37 2.40 -15.67 41.34
CA GLU A 37 3.03 -14.75 42.27
C GLU A 37 2.16 -13.52 42.58
N LEU A 38 1.07 -13.31 41.86
CA LEU A 38 0.21 -12.14 42.05
C LEU A 38 -0.65 -12.28 43.33
N PRO A 39 -0.81 -11.17 44.10
CA PRO A 39 -1.72 -11.13 45.26
C PRO A 39 -3.17 -11.42 44.87
N MET A 40 -3.97 -11.92 45.81
CA MET A 40 -5.39 -12.15 45.59
C MET A 40 -6.12 -10.90 45.07
N GLY A 41 -6.83 -11.04 43.94
CA GLY A 41 -7.58 -9.96 43.29
C GLY A 41 -6.92 -9.34 42.06
N TYR A 42 -5.66 -9.70 41.81
CA TYR A 42 -4.96 -9.28 40.59
C TYR A 42 -4.83 -10.44 39.61
N THR A 43 -5.07 -10.17 38.34
CA THR A 43 -4.86 -11.14 37.27
C THR A 43 -4.10 -10.47 36.12
N ALA A 44 -3.00 -11.08 35.71
CA ALA A 44 -2.28 -10.70 34.52
C ALA A 44 -2.90 -11.43 33.32
N GLN A 45 -3.34 -10.68 32.34
CA GLN A 45 -3.83 -11.22 31.07
C GLN A 45 -3.05 -10.56 29.96
N SER A 46 -2.64 -11.35 28.96
CA SER A 46 -2.22 -10.75 27.72
C SER A 46 -3.46 -10.14 27.08
N GLU A 47 -3.61 -8.84 27.19
CA GLU A 47 -4.48 -8.14 26.29
C GLU A 47 -3.78 -8.24 24.92
N ARG A 48 -4.04 -9.33 24.21
CA ARG A 48 -3.98 -9.26 22.78
C ARG A 48 -5.06 -8.24 22.44
N GLU A 49 -4.67 -6.99 22.34
CA GLU A 49 -5.40 -6.13 21.46
C GLU A 49 -5.57 -6.96 20.20
N SER A 50 -6.80 -7.20 19.81
CA SER A 50 -7.16 -7.90 18.58
C SER A 50 -6.83 -7.07 17.32
N TRP A 51 -5.73 -6.35 17.39
CA TRP A 51 -4.95 -5.87 16.25
C TRP A 51 -4.14 -7.07 15.72
N GLY A 52 -4.81 -8.18 15.72
CA GLY A 52 -4.33 -9.51 15.64
C GLY A 52 -3.87 -9.92 14.27
N TRP A 53 -2.60 -10.08 14.15
CA TRP A 53 -1.99 -10.94 13.15
C TRP A 53 -2.03 -12.44 13.52
N GLY A 54 -2.69 -12.80 14.61
CA GLY A 54 -2.80 -14.18 15.10
C GLY A 54 -4.00 -14.98 14.58
N LYS A 55 -5.06 -14.34 14.08
CA LYS A 55 -6.04 -14.91 13.17
C LYS A 55 -5.71 -14.37 11.78
N LYS A 56 -5.56 -15.22 10.79
CA LYS A 56 -5.59 -14.84 9.37
C LYS A 56 -6.92 -14.12 9.13
N ASP A 57 -6.99 -12.85 9.48
CA ASP A 57 -8.13 -12.03 9.16
C ASP A 57 -8.02 -11.74 7.66
N ASN A 58 -8.70 -12.57 6.89
CA ASN A 58 -8.90 -12.35 5.45
C ASN A 58 -9.54 -10.97 5.16
N LYS A 59 -9.92 -10.24 6.21
CA LYS A 59 -10.47 -8.88 6.13
C LYS A 59 -9.53 -7.89 5.45
N GLN A 60 -8.22 -7.98 5.69
CA GLN A 60 -7.25 -7.07 5.07
C GLN A 60 -7.15 -7.31 3.55
N TYR A 61 -7.13 -8.57 3.14
CA TYR A 61 -7.14 -8.93 1.71
C TYR A 61 -8.49 -8.58 1.06
N LEU A 62 -9.59 -8.71 1.81
CA LEU A 62 -10.91 -8.29 1.35
C LEU A 62 -10.94 -6.77 1.12
N LEU A 63 -10.38 -5.97 2.03
CA LEU A 63 -10.27 -4.52 1.86
C LEU A 63 -9.48 -4.14 0.60
N LEU A 64 -8.35 -4.81 0.37
CA LEU A 64 -7.56 -4.58 -0.84
C LEU A 64 -8.37 -4.91 -2.11
N LEU A 65 -9.10 -6.02 -2.10
CA LEU A 65 -9.97 -6.41 -3.22
C LEU A 65 -11.08 -5.38 -3.46
N VAL A 66 -11.69 -4.88 -2.39
CA VAL A 66 -12.70 -3.81 -2.48
C VAL A 66 -12.11 -2.54 -3.09
N VAL A 67 -10.92 -2.12 -2.67
CA VAL A 67 -10.22 -0.96 -3.25
C VAL A 67 -9.99 -1.17 -4.75
N ILE A 68 -9.48 -2.33 -5.16
CA ILE A 68 -9.26 -2.66 -6.57
C ILE A 68 -10.57 -2.65 -7.36
N ALA A 69 -11.66 -3.18 -6.78
CA ALA A 69 -12.98 -3.16 -7.41
C ALA A 69 -13.49 -1.72 -7.60
N ILE A 70 -13.38 -0.87 -6.59
CA ILE A 70 -13.76 0.56 -6.69
C ILE A 70 -12.95 1.26 -7.78
N ILE A 71 -11.63 1.03 -7.83
CA ILE A 71 -10.76 1.58 -8.88
C ILE A 71 -11.23 1.11 -10.25
N PHE A 72 -11.52 -0.19 -10.41
CA PHE A 72 -11.99 -0.75 -11.67
C PHE A 72 -13.28 -0.09 -12.14
N PHE A 73 -14.29 0.00 -11.28
CA PHE A 73 -15.57 0.62 -11.64
C PHE A 73 -15.42 2.10 -11.98
N THR A 74 -14.73 2.86 -11.12
CA THR A 74 -14.51 4.29 -11.32
C THR A 74 -13.77 4.58 -12.64
N THR A 75 -12.71 3.85 -12.91
CA THR A 75 -11.92 4.03 -14.15
C THR A 75 -12.66 3.52 -15.39
N SER A 76 -13.50 2.49 -15.26
CA SER A 76 -14.35 1.99 -16.35
C SER A 76 -15.38 3.03 -16.78
N ILE A 77 -16.01 3.70 -15.80
CA ILE A 77 -16.95 4.80 -16.08
C ILE A 77 -16.21 5.97 -16.70
N LEU A 78 -15.05 6.35 -16.14
CA LEU A 78 -14.27 7.51 -16.63
C LEU A 78 -13.82 7.35 -18.09
N PHE A 79 -13.36 6.17 -18.48
CA PHE A 79 -12.81 5.92 -19.81
C PHE A 79 -13.83 5.33 -20.80
N ASN A 80 -15.02 4.99 -20.33
CA ASN A 80 -16.04 4.28 -21.11
C ASN A 80 -15.45 3.08 -21.86
N SER A 81 -14.58 2.32 -21.19
CA SER A 81 -13.82 1.21 -21.76
C SER A 81 -13.40 0.26 -20.65
N LEU A 82 -13.48 -1.05 -20.91
CA LEU A 82 -13.03 -2.06 -19.95
C LEU A 82 -11.53 -2.40 -20.06
N LYS A 83 -10.90 -2.03 -21.20
CA LYS A 83 -9.48 -2.38 -21.44
C LYS A 83 -8.50 -1.45 -20.71
N GLN A 84 -8.83 -0.18 -20.61
CA GLN A 84 -7.96 0.80 -19.97
C GLN A 84 -7.89 0.60 -18.45
N PRO A 85 -8.99 0.34 -17.72
CA PRO A 85 -8.95 -0.03 -16.30
C PRO A 85 -8.10 -1.26 -16.00
N LEU A 86 -8.18 -2.28 -16.84
CA LEU A 86 -7.33 -3.48 -16.69
C LEU A 86 -5.84 -3.16 -16.81
N ALA A 87 -5.47 -2.26 -17.74
CA ALA A 87 -4.09 -1.80 -17.85
C ALA A 87 -3.61 -1.06 -16.59
N ILE A 88 -4.48 -0.24 -15.99
CA ILE A 88 -4.19 0.47 -14.73
C ILE A 88 -4.01 -0.51 -13.58
N ILE A 89 -4.94 -1.45 -13.41
CA ILE A 89 -4.87 -2.46 -12.33
C ILE A 89 -3.61 -3.29 -12.44
N PHE A 90 -3.14 -3.59 -13.66
CA PHE A 90 -1.92 -4.36 -13.85
C PHE A 90 -0.65 -3.62 -13.40
N ILE A 91 -0.68 -2.29 -13.33
CA ILE A 91 0.46 -1.50 -12.83
C ILE A 91 0.58 -1.58 -11.31
N ILE A 92 -0.53 -1.79 -10.59
CA ILE A 92 -0.53 -1.86 -9.12
C ILE A 92 0.44 -2.95 -8.61
N PRO A 93 0.37 -4.21 -9.05
CA PRO A 93 1.34 -5.23 -8.65
C PRO A 93 2.79 -4.86 -9.00
N VAL A 94 3.01 -4.15 -10.12
CA VAL A 94 4.35 -3.70 -10.49
C VAL A 94 4.90 -2.70 -9.47
N SER A 95 4.07 -1.78 -8.99
CA SER A 95 4.49 -0.84 -7.93
C SER A 95 4.80 -1.55 -6.61
N TYR A 96 4.12 -2.66 -6.30
CA TYR A 96 4.38 -3.47 -5.09
C TYR A 96 5.77 -4.12 -5.09
N ILE A 97 6.34 -4.39 -6.27
CA ILE A 97 7.73 -4.88 -6.37
C ILE A 97 8.66 -3.88 -5.67
N GLY A 98 8.43 -2.57 -5.83
CA GLY A 98 9.21 -1.54 -5.15
C GLY A 98 9.07 -1.58 -3.63
N VAL A 99 7.88 -1.87 -3.11
CA VAL A 99 7.66 -2.04 -1.67
C VAL A 99 8.46 -3.22 -1.13
N PHE A 100 8.33 -4.39 -1.76
CA PHE A 100 9.06 -5.58 -1.33
C PHE A 100 10.58 -5.40 -1.40
N LEU A 101 11.06 -4.72 -2.45
CA LEU A 101 12.49 -4.43 -2.59
C LEU A 101 13.00 -3.55 -1.44
N THR A 102 12.23 -2.53 -1.08
CA THR A 102 12.57 -1.61 0.02
C THR A 102 12.53 -2.33 1.36
N PHE A 103 11.53 -3.16 1.61
CA PHE A 103 11.42 -3.97 2.82
C PHE A 103 12.59 -4.94 2.96
N TYR A 104 13.00 -5.57 1.87
CA TYR A 104 14.17 -6.44 1.83
C TYR A 104 15.47 -5.67 2.14
N TRP A 105 15.64 -4.48 1.56
CA TRP A 105 16.85 -3.67 1.75
C TRP A 105 17.00 -3.16 3.19
N PHE A 106 15.90 -2.65 3.77
CA PHE A 106 15.89 -2.14 5.13
C PHE A 106 15.68 -3.23 6.19
N LYS A 107 15.55 -4.50 5.80
CA LYS A 107 15.26 -5.66 6.67
C LYS A 107 14.04 -5.43 7.56
N LEU A 108 12.99 -4.85 7.00
CA LEU A 108 11.74 -4.57 7.70
C LEU A 108 10.83 -5.79 7.69
N ASN A 109 10.11 -5.98 8.80
CA ASN A 109 9.02 -6.94 8.84
C ASN A 109 7.80 -6.38 8.10
N PHE A 110 7.10 -7.25 7.38
CA PHE A 110 5.86 -6.87 6.71
C PHE A 110 4.70 -6.88 7.71
N ASP A 111 4.43 -5.72 8.26
CA ASP A 111 3.42 -5.46 9.29
C ASP A 111 2.23 -4.62 8.75
N GLN A 112 1.47 -4.02 9.67
CA GLN A 112 0.35 -3.16 9.31
C GLN A 112 0.78 -1.93 8.49
N GLY A 113 1.94 -1.34 8.78
CA GLY A 113 2.49 -0.22 8.02
C GLY A 113 2.80 -0.61 6.59
N GLY A 114 3.35 -1.80 6.37
CA GLY A 114 3.58 -2.37 5.06
C GLY A 114 2.28 -2.57 4.27
N PHE A 115 1.24 -3.11 4.91
CA PHE A 115 -0.05 -3.28 4.27
C PHE A 115 -0.72 -1.93 3.94
N ALA A 116 -0.62 -0.97 4.85
CA ALA A 116 -1.13 0.39 4.62
C ALA A 116 -0.43 1.07 3.43
N SER A 117 0.88 0.81 3.23
CA SER A 117 1.61 1.31 2.06
C SER A 117 1.04 0.77 0.74
N PHE A 118 0.58 -0.48 0.69
CA PHE A 118 -0.08 -1.04 -0.50
C PHE A 118 -1.36 -0.29 -0.85
N VAL A 119 -2.23 -0.06 0.14
CA VAL A 119 -3.49 0.67 -0.07
C VAL A 119 -3.23 2.09 -0.56
N LEU A 120 -2.26 2.78 0.06
CA LEU A 120 -1.87 4.13 -0.33
C LEU A 120 -1.32 4.18 -1.76
N LEU A 121 -0.44 3.24 -2.12
CA LEU A 121 0.14 3.13 -3.46
C LEU A 121 -0.91 2.87 -4.53
N CYS A 122 -1.95 2.07 -4.25
CA CYS A 122 -3.06 1.90 -5.19
C CYS A 122 -3.62 3.25 -5.62
N GLY A 123 -3.92 4.13 -4.68
CA GLY A 123 -4.49 5.44 -4.98
C GLY A 123 -3.57 6.33 -5.80
N ILE A 124 -2.30 6.46 -5.39
CA ILE A 124 -1.35 7.37 -6.04
C ILE A 124 -0.97 6.86 -7.45
N THR A 125 -0.69 5.56 -7.60
CA THR A 125 -0.29 4.94 -8.87
C THR A 125 -1.43 5.01 -9.89
N VAL A 126 -2.66 4.75 -9.45
CA VAL A 126 -3.86 4.83 -10.29
C VAL A 126 -4.08 6.25 -10.77
N ASN A 127 -3.94 7.25 -9.88
CA ASN A 127 -4.12 8.65 -10.23
C ASN A 127 -3.13 9.11 -11.31
N ALA A 128 -1.84 8.75 -11.17
CA ALA A 128 -0.81 9.02 -12.18
C ALA A 128 -1.13 8.36 -13.54
N SER A 129 -1.60 7.12 -13.52
CA SER A 129 -2.00 6.38 -14.72
C SER A 129 -3.20 7.01 -15.41
N ILE A 130 -4.19 7.48 -14.65
CA ILE A 130 -5.38 8.18 -15.18
C ILE A 130 -4.96 9.47 -15.91
N TYR A 131 -4.05 10.25 -15.34
CA TYR A 131 -3.59 11.49 -16.00
C TYR A 131 -2.99 11.23 -17.38
N ILE A 132 -2.15 10.22 -17.52
CA ILE A 132 -1.51 9.87 -18.79
C ILE A 132 -2.54 9.34 -19.78
N LEU A 133 -3.43 8.44 -19.35
CA LEU A 133 -4.43 7.85 -20.22
C LEU A 133 -5.48 8.86 -20.69
N ASN A 134 -5.87 9.78 -19.83
CA ASN A 134 -6.80 10.85 -20.20
C ASN A 134 -6.19 11.75 -21.28
N GLU A 135 -4.92 12.16 -21.09
CA GLU A 135 -4.22 12.95 -22.10
C GLU A 135 -4.01 12.18 -23.40
N TYR A 136 -3.63 10.89 -23.32
CA TYR A 136 -3.53 10.01 -24.48
C TYR A 136 -4.84 9.94 -25.25
N ASN A 137 -5.96 9.75 -24.57
CA ASN A 137 -7.28 9.71 -25.19
C ASN A 137 -7.66 11.06 -25.81
N ALA A 138 -7.34 12.17 -25.17
CA ALA A 138 -7.57 13.52 -25.70
C ALA A 138 -6.77 13.75 -26.98
N ILE A 139 -5.49 13.39 -27.01
CA ILE A 139 -4.64 13.50 -28.20
C ILE A 139 -5.17 12.61 -29.34
N ARG A 140 -5.60 11.39 -29.02
CA ARG A 140 -6.16 10.47 -30.02
C ARG A 140 -7.47 10.96 -30.62
N ARG A 141 -8.29 11.68 -29.86
CA ARG A 141 -9.52 12.31 -30.37
C ARG A 141 -9.21 13.50 -31.26
N ARG A 142 -8.22 14.33 -30.90
CA ARG A 142 -7.82 15.51 -31.69
C ARG A 142 -7.06 15.15 -32.96
N HIS A 143 -6.26 14.09 -32.91
CA HIS A 143 -5.41 13.65 -34.03
C HIS A 143 -5.60 12.15 -34.34
N PRO A 144 -6.71 11.75 -35.00
CA PRO A 144 -7.02 10.33 -35.23
C PRO A 144 -5.99 9.61 -36.12
N ARG A 145 -5.29 10.35 -36.99
CA ARG A 145 -4.28 9.80 -37.90
C ARG A 145 -2.90 9.60 -37.26
N MET A 146 -2.67 10.14 -36.07
CA MET A 146 -1.40 9.99 -35.36
C MET A 146 -1.20 8.53 -34.92
N SER A 147 0.03 8.01 -35.03
CA SER A 147 0.34 6.67 -34.53
C SER A 147 0.13 6.60 -33.03
N ALA A 148 -0.31 5.44 -32.51
CA ALA A 148 -0.62 5.25 -31.12
C ALA A 148 0.60 5.50 -30.21
N LEU A 149 1.80 5.08 -30.66
CA LEU A 149 3.05 5.31 -29.94
C LEU A 149 3.38 6.81 -29.82
N ARG A 150 3.29 7.56 -30.93
CA ARG A 150 3.54 9.01 -30.89
C ARG A 150 2.53 9.75 -30.01
N ALA A 151 1.27 9.35 -30.03
CA ALA A 151 0.24 9.92 -29.17
C ALA A 151 0.55 9.65 -27.67
N TYR A 152 1.02 8.43 -27.36
CA TYR A 152 1.41 8.08 -26.01
C TYR A 152 2.64 8.87 -25.53
N THR A 153 3.70 8.94 -26.33
CA THR A 153 4.91 9.71 -26.01
C THR A 153 4.58 11.19 -25.79
N LYS A 154 3.68 11.76 -26.60
CA LYS A 154 3.22 13.14 -26.45
C LYS A 154 2.43 13.33 -25.14
N ALA A 155 1.55 12.39 -24.80
CA ALA A 155 0.81 12.41 -23.55
C ALA A 155 1.75 12.29 -22.34
N TRP A 156 2.74 11.41 -22.43
CA TRP A 156 3.77 11.25 -21.41
C TRP A 156 4.54 12.55 -21.17
N ASN A 157 5.09 13.15 -22.22
CA ASN A 157 5.86 14.40 -22.11
C ASN A 157 5.02 15.56 -21.53
N ALA A 158 3.71 15.57 -21.81
CA ALA A 158 2.82 16.59 -21.27
C ALA A 158 2.51 16.40 -19.76
N LYS A 159 2.53 15.14 -19.27
CA LYS A 159 2.09 14.82 -17.89
C LYS A 159 3.22 14.36 -16.97
N ILE A 160 4.42 14.11 -17.49
CA ILE A 160 5.52 13.64 -16.66
C ILE A 160 5.91 14.65 -15.57
N LEU A 161 5.94 15.94 -15.89
CA LEU A 161 6.32 16.97 -14.93
C LEU A 161 5.36 17.05 -13.73
N PRO A 162 4.02 17.19 -13.90
CA PRO A 162 3.11 17.18 -12.78
C PRO A 162 3.12 15.87 -11.99
N ILE A 163 3.27 14.71 -12.65
CA ILE A 163 3.38 13.42 -11.97
C ILE A 163 4.66 13.36 -11.13
N PHE A 164 5.79 13.78 -11.71
CA PHE A 164 7.05 13.82 -10.99
C PHE A 164 7.01 14.74 -9.77
N LEU A 165 6.42 15.93 -9.91
CA LEU A 165 6.24 16.87 -8.79
C LEU A 165 5.38 16.29 -7.67
N THR A 166 4.27 15.60 -8.00
CA THR A 166 3.44 14.95 -6.98
C THR A 166 4.18 13.84 -6.27
N VAL A 167 4.96 13.03 -6.99
CA VAL A 167 5.77 11.96 -6.39
C VAL A 167 6.84 12.53 -5.48
N VAL A 168 7.59 13.54 -5.94
CA VAL A 168 8.63 14.20 -5.13
C VAL A 168 8.01 14.84 -3.88
N SER A 169 6.90 15.56 -4.02
CA SER A 169 6.19 16.16 -2.88
C SER A 169 5.75 15.10 -1.86
N THR A 170 5.24 13.96 -2.33
CA THR A 170 4.84 12.84 -1.45
C THR A 170 6.05 12.23 -0.74
N ILE A 171 7.15 12.01 -1.46
CA ILE A 171 8.39 11.49 -0.86
C ILE A 171 8.90 12.45 0.22
N LEU A 172 8.96 13.76 -0.08
CA LEU A 172 9.39 14.78 0.89
C LEU A 172 8.48 14.80 2.13
N GLY A 173 7.15 14.60 1.93
CA GLY A 173 6.19 14.51 3.02
C GLY A 173 6.41 13.27 3.93
N PHE A 174 6.99 12.20 3.41
CA PHE A 174 7.30 10.99 4.20
C PHE A 174 8.68 11.03 4.88
N ILE A 175 9.60 11.92 4.48
CA ILE A 175 10.93 12.02 5.11
C ILE A 175 10.88 12.17 6.63
N PRO A 176 10.02 13.02 7.22
CA PRO A 176 9.95 13.19 8.67
C PRO A 176 9.69 11.88 9.43
N PHE A 177 8.89 10.97 8.85
CA PHE A 177 8.59 9.66 9.45
C PHE A 177 9.76 8.68 9.38
N MET A 178 10.76 8.95 8.56
CA MET A 178 11.97 8.13 8.43
C MET A 178 13.13 8.62 9.31
N VAL A 179 13.15 9.89 9.68
CA VAL A 179 14.28 10.54 10.38
C VAL A 179 14.09 10.57 11.90
N GLY A 180 12.89 10.24 12.42
CA GLY A 180 12.61 10.21 13.86
C GLY A 180 13.53 9.26 14.62
N THR A 181 13.91 9.65 15.85
CA THR A 181 14.78 8.85 16.74
C THR A 181 14.13 7.55 17.18
N ASP A 182 12.82 7.56 17.33
CA ASP A 182 12.01 6.37 17.61
C ASP A 182 11.42 5.89 16.28
N LYS A 183 11.99 4.82 15.74
CA LYS A 183 11.42 4.15 14.55
C LYS A 183 10.09 3.54 14.96
N GLU A 184 9.05 4.36 14.93
CA GLU A 184 7.70 3.86 15.21
C GLU A 184 7.36 2.69 14.29
N ALA A 185 6.92 1.60 14.89
CA ALA A 185 6.67 0.32 14.21
C ALA A 185 5.69 0.43 13.03
N PHE A 186 4.85 1.45 12.99
CA PHE A 186 3.86 1.66 11.93
C PHE A 186 4.32 2.67 10.88
N TRP A 187 4.81 3.86 11.30
CA TRP A 187 5.07 4.97 10.38
C TRP A 187 6.30 4.76 9.50
N PHE A 188 7.35 4.17 10.07
CA PHE A 188 8.58 3.92 9.31
C PHE A 188 8.37 2.91 8.16
N PRO A 189 7.76 1.71 8.38
CA PRO A 189 7.44 0.80 7.28
C PRO A 189 6.47 1.37 6.25
N LEU A 190 5.48 2.16 6.70
CA LEU A 190 4.56 2.86 5.81
C LEU A 190 5.30 3.81 4.86
N ALA A 191 6.17 4.67 5.42
CA ALA A 191 6.93 5.64 4.66
C ALA A 191 7.91 4.98 3.70
N ALA A 192 8.72 4.04 4.20
CA ALA A 192 9.72 3.32 3.41
C ALA A 192 9.06 2.53 2.25
N GLY A 193 7.98 1.79 2.55
CA GLY A 193 7.23 1.05 1.54
C GLY A 193 6.62 1.96 0.48
N THR A 194 6.00 3.06 0.91
CA THR A 194 5.38 4.01 -0.03
C THR A 194 6.43 4.66 -0.94
N ILE A 195 7.56 5.10 -0.41
CA ILE A 195 8.64 5.70 -1.21
C ILE A 195 9.17 4.72 -2.25
N GLY A 196 9.49 3.48 -1.83
CA GLY A 196 9.97 2.46 -2.76
C GLY A 196 8.96 2.10 -3.84
N GLY A 197 7.69 1.96 -3.46
CA GLY A 197 6.61 1.69 -4.39
C GLY A 197 6.35 2.85 -5.37
N LEU A 198 6.47 4.11 -4.93
CA LEU A 198 6.33 5.28 -5.80
C LEU A 198 7.42 5.33 -6.87
N VAL A 199 8.68 5.10 -6.50
CA VAL A 199 9.79 5.04 -7.45
C VAL A 199 9.53 3.96 -8.50
N MET A 200 9.13 2.77 -8.06
CA MET A 200 8.83 1.66 -8.97
C MET A 200 7.58 1.92 -9.82
N SER A 201 6.59 2.66 -9.30
CA SER A 201 5.38 3.01 -10.04
C SER A 201 5.68 3.88 -11.27
N ILE A 202 6.63 4.83 -11.18
CA ILE A 202 7.05 5.65 -12.33
C ILE A 202 7.62 4.75 -13.43
N ILE A 203 8.48 3.81 -13.06
CA ILE A 203 9.05 2.82 -13.99
C ILE A 203 7.93 1.97 -14.60
N GLY A 204 7.00 1.51 -13.75
CA GLY A 204 5.84 0.74 -14.16
C GLY A 204 4.97 1.48 -15.20
N ILE A 205 4.65 2.72 -14.94
CA ILE A 205 3.84 3.55 -15.83
C ILE A 205 4.58 3.81 -17.16
N PHE A 206 5.89 4.03 -17.11
CA PHE A 206 6.67 4.29 -18.31
C PHE A 206 6.77 3.08 -19.25
N PHE A 207 7.07 1.90 -18.70
CA PHE A 207 7.34 0.70 -19.50
C PHE A 207 6.09 -0.17 -19.71
N PHE A 208 5.30 -0.39 -18.68
CA PHE A 208 4.20 -1.37 -18.73
C PHE A 208 2.89 -0.76 -19.23
N LEU A 209 2.57 0.49 -18.87
CA LEU A 209 1.33 1.11 -19.33
C LEU A 209 1.23 1.16 -20.87
N PRO A 210 2.27 1.58 -21.62
CA PRO A 210 2.19 1.58 -23.08
C PRO A 210 2.02 0.19 -23.69
N VAL A 211 2.64 -0.84 -23.10
CA VAL A 211 2.51 -2.22 -23.60
C VAL A 211 1.05 -2.68 -23.60
N PHE A 212 0.30 -2.36 -22.56
CA PHE A 212 -1.12 -2.73 -22.45
C PHE A 212 -2.03 -1.84 -23.32
N VAL A 213 -1.74 -0.53 -23.35
CA VAL A 213 -2.58 0.45 -24.07
C VAL A 213 -2.33 0.40 -25.58
N LEU A 214 -1.07 0.18 -26.00
CA LEU A 214 -0.66 0.16 -27.39
C LEU A 214 -0.84 -1.20 -28.07
N LYS A 215 -1.30 -2.21 -27.33
CA LYS A 215 -1.49 -3.56 -27.88
C LYS A 215 -2.30 -3.48 -29.16
N LYS A 216 -1.56 -3.67 -30.24
CA LYS A 216 -1.88 -3.59 -31.64
C LYS A 216 -3.32 -4.04 -31.93
N ARG A 217 -4.08 -3.24 -32.65
CA ARG A 217 -5.05 -3.77 -33.59
C ARG A 217 -4.27 -4.59 -34.66
N VAL A 218 -3.89 -5.80 -34.27
CA VAL A 218 -3.48 -6.79 -35.28
C VAL A 218 -4.76 -7.27 -35.96
N GLY A 219 -4.94 -6.88 -37.19
CA GLY A 219 -5.83 -7.54 -38.13
C GLY A 219 -7.29 -7.07 -38.15
N LYS A 220 -7.57 -6.05 -38.94
CA LYS A 220 -8.63 -6.09 -39.95
C LYS A 220 -8.12 -5.33 -41.14
N ARG A 221 -7.48 -6.03 -42.05
CA ARG A 221 -7.55 -5.75 -43.47
C ARG A 221 -8.84 -6.37 -44.00
#